data_22e4e0b78ca5236cd10ca89caa19338c
#
_entry.id   22e4e0b78ca5236cd10ca89caa19338c
#
_cell.length_a   1.000
_cell.length_b   1.000
_cell.length_c   1.000
_cell.angle_alpha   90.00
_cell.angle_beta   90.00
_cell.angle_gamma   90.00
#
_symmetry.space_group_name_H-M   'P 1'
#
loop_
_entity.id
_entity.type
_entity.pdbx_description
1 polymer ?
#
loop_
_entity_poly.entity_id
_entity_poly.type
_entity_poly.pdbx_seq_one_letter_code
_entity_poly.pdbx_strand_id
1 'polypeptide(L)'
;VESQKASKEMSARSLAIASHIFALFVGTDAAPDIKSVKTDLKLPALQTGEANAGKRVKQTHPNWDTTEVYHLLHLPNNWKPGASYPVIVEYAGNGPYKNHHGDKSSGHPEGSKMGYGLSGGNDYIWLCLPYLSDNGQKNVTRWWGNQPSHDPSHTLDYAKKTVPWVCENFGGDTEKVFLCGFSRGSIACNFIGLHDDEIAKLWCAFLPYSHYDGVKRWSYPGSDSQSAISRLNRLKGRPQFITHENNGVENSRNWIKETGIEGDFTFRATGFRNHNDAWLLRPSPVRKEMRAWMKKITKTTN
;
A
#
# COMPACT_ATOMS: atom_id res chain seq x y z
N VAL A 1 -73.95 41.76 22.65
CA VAL A 1 -73.22 42.38 23.71
C VAL A 1 -71.76 42.34 23.39
N GLU A 2 -71.23 43.26 22.62
CA GLU A 2 -70.32 44.32 23.06
C GLU A 2 -69.07 43.76 23.75
N SER A 3 -67.82 44.04 23.36
CA SER A 3 -67.28 45.38 22.97
C SER A 3 -65.85 45.09 22.38
N GLN A 4 -65.55 45.70 21.25
CA GLN A 4 -64.66 46.82 21.05
C GLN A 4 -63.15 46.63 21.39
N LYS A 5 -62.42 46.68 20.31
CA LYS A 5 -61.33 47.57 19.96
C LYS A 5 -60.26 47.85 21.05
N ALA A 6 -59.04 47.45 20.65
CA ALA A 6 -57.95 48.41 20.70
C ALA A 6 -56.83 48.01 19.74
N SER A 7 -56.62 48.81 18.74
CA SER A 7 -55.48 48.91 17.86
C SER A 7 -54.25 49.28 18.62
N LYS A 8 -53.12 48.63 18.33
CA LYS A 8 -51.82 49.30 18.37
C LYS A 8 -50.92 48.71 17.31
N GLU A 9 -50.62 49.58 16.40
CA GLU A 9 -49.54 49.46 15.45
C GLU A 9 -48.23 49.20 16.19
N MET A 10 -47.51 48.16 15.80
CA MET A 10 -46.08 48.09 16.01
C MET A 10 -45.40 47.50 14.78
N SER A 11 -44.80 48.41 14.09
CA SER A 11 -43.73 48.37 13.13
C SER A 11 -43.19 46.94 12.79
N ALA A 12 -43.56 46.48 11.61
CA ALA A 12 -42.88 45.37 10.94
C ALA A 12 -41.46 45.81 10.53
N ARG A 13 -40.46 45.45 11.30
CA ARG A 13 -39.09 45.40 10.79
C ARG A 13 -38.88 44.09 10.11
N SER A 14 -38.96 44.11 8.80
CA SER A 14 -38.52 43.00 7.92
C SER A 14 -37.03 42.75 8.16
N LEU A 15 -36.70 41.68 8.88
CA LEU A 15 -35.39 41.09 8.83
C LEU A 15 -35.31 40.23 7.54
N ALA A 16 -34.75 40.82 6.50
CA ALA A 16 -34.34 40.09 5.34
C ALA A 16 -33.12 39.20 5.72
N ILE A 17 -33.39 37.96 6.07
CA ILE A 17 -32.33 36.92 6.14
C ILE A 17 -31.93 36.61 4.71
N ALA A 18 -30.87 37.25 4.26
CA ALA A 18 -30.19 36.88 3.04
C ALA A 18 -29.58 35.48 3.24
N SER A 19 -30.33 34.42 2.88
CA SER A 19 -29.81 33.10 2.75
C SER A 19 -28.82 33.08 1.58
N HIS A 20 -27.54 33.28 1.87
CA HIS A 20 -26.50 32.98 0.94
C HIS A 20 -26.43 31.46 0.81
N ILE A 21 -27.17 30.92 -0.15
CA ILE A 21 -26.95 29.56 -0.67
C ILE A 21 -25.57 29.62 -1.30
N PHE A 22 -24.54 29.21 -0.55
CA PHE A 22 -23.27 28.82 -1.12
C PHE A 22 -23.55 27.54 -1.92
N ALA A 23 -23.90 27.70 -3.19
CA ALA A 23 -23.86 26.61 -4.14
C ALA A 23 -22.38 26.19 -4.20
N LEU A 24 -22.03 25.17 -3.43
CA LEU A 24 -20.84 24.38 -3.67
C LEU A 24 -20.98 23.83 -5.07
N PHE A 25 -20.44 24.54 -6.05
CA PHE A 25 -20.08 23.97 -7.31
C PHE A 25 -19.04 22.89 -7.01
N VAL A 26 -19.51 21.69 -6.74
CA VAL A 26 -18.68 20.49 -6.85
C VAL A 26 -18.43 20.33 -8.35
N GLY A 27 -17.51 21.13 -8.86
CA GLY A 27 -16.93 20.84 -10.16
C GLY A 27 -16.38 19.43 -10.06
N THR A 28 -16.77 18.57 -11.00
CA THR A 28 -16.15 17.26 -11.21
C THR A 28 -14.77 17.46 -11.81
N ASP A 29 -13.90 18.24 -11.16
CA ASP A 29 -12.52 18.32 -11.55
C ASP A 29 -11.90 16.95 -11.33
N ALA A 30 -11.51 16.32 -12.42
CA ALA A 30 -10.77 15.07 -12.37
C ALA A 30 -9.56 15.26 -11.44
N ALA A 31 -9.34 14.33 -10.51
CA ALA A 31 -8.24 14.43 -9.56
C ALA A 31 -6.93 14.82 -10.24
N PRO A 32 -6.09 15.69 -9.64
CA PRO A 32 -4.90 16.26 -10.28
C PRO A 32 -3.89 15.17 -10.65
N ASP A 33 -3.07 15.48 -11.65
CA ASP A 33 -1.91 14.66 -12.01
C ASP A 33 -0.83 14.77 -10.93
N ILE A 34 -0.14 13.68 -10.61
CA ILE A 34 0.97 13.67 -9.63
C ILE A 34 2.07 14.68 -10.01
N LYS A 35 2.24 14.99 -11.29
CA LYS A 35 3.23 15.96 -11.77
C LYS A 35 2.92 17.40 -11.36
N SER A 36 1.67 17.69 -10.98
CA SER A 36 1.29 19.01 -10.45
C SER A 36 1.87 19.29 -9.06
N VAL A 37 2.33 18.24 -8.36
CA VAL A 37 2.97 18.37 -7.05
C VAL A 37 4.43 17.97 -7.15
N LYS A 38 5.34 18.90 -6.78
CA LYS A 38 6.78 18.64 -6.78
C LYS A 38 7.13 17.53 -5.78
N THR A 39 8.06 16.64 -6.16
CA THR A 39 8.60 15.63 -5.25
C THR A 39 9.41 16.29 -4.14
N ASP A 40 9.22 15.87 -2.91
CA ASP A 40 10.05 16.20 -1.75
C ASP A 40 10.98 15.05 -1.35
N LEU A 41 10.82 13.88 -1.98
CA LEU A 41 11.68 12.72 -1.81
C LEU A 41 12.32 12.32 -3.14
N LYS A 42 13.60 11.96 -3.09
CA LYS A 42 14.34 11.39 -4.22
C LYS A 42 14.71 9.96 -3.88
N LEU A 43 14.18 9.01 -4.65
CA LEU A 43 14.52 7.60 -4.50
C LEU A 43 16.03 7.39 -4.66
N PRO A 44 16.71 6.73 -3.70
CA PRO A 44 18.14 6.45 -3.85
C PRO A 44 18.40 5.53 -5.05
N ALA A 45 19.43 5.85 -5.80
CA ALA A 45 19.91 4.98 -6.85
C ALA A 45 20.39 3.65 -6.27
N LEU A 46 20.33 2.59 -7.07
CA LEU A 46 20.96 1.33 -6.70
C LEU A 46 22.48 1.52 -6.61
N GLN A 47 23.05 0.96 -5.58
CA GLN A 47 24.48 0.97 -5.31
C GLN A 47 25.03 -0.45 -5.28
N THR A 48 26.30 -0.61 -5.56
CA THR A 48 27.03 -1.87 -5.42
C THR A 48 27.60 -2.01 -4.01
N GLY A 49 27.97 -3.24 -3.63
CA GLY A 49 28.59 -3.56 -2.36
C GLY A 49 27.58 -3.88 -1.25
N GLU A 50 28.09 -3.89 -0.03
CA GLU A 50 27.30 -4.30 1.14
C GLU A 50 26.21 -3.28 1.53
N ALA A 51 25.15 -3.81 2.14
CA ALA A 51 24.09 -2.99 2.72
C ALA A 51 24.65 -2.15 3.88
N ASN A 52 24.30 -0.87 3.89
CA ASN A 52 24.70 0.07 4.94
C ASN A 52 23.69 1.23 5.02
N ALA A 53 23.80 2.05 6.05
CA ALA A 53 22.92 3.20 6.27
C ALA A 53 22.74 4.05 4.99
N GLY A 54 21.50 4.31 4.60
CA GLY A 54 21.12 5.10 3.41
C GLY A 54 21.37 4.43 2.06
N LYS A 55 21.98 3.24 2.01
CA LYS A 55 22.22 2.51 0.75
C LYS A 55 21.00 1.68 0.33
N ARG A 56 20.72 1.67 -0.95
CA ARG A 56 19.79 0.75 -1.62
C ARG A 56 20.60 -0.21 -2.48
N VAL A 57 20.60 -1.49 -2.16
CA VAL A 57 21.45 -2.51 -2.79
C VAL A 57 20.66 -3.71 -3.26
N LYS A 58 21.20 -4.45 -4.24
CA LYS A 58 20.74 -5.80 -4.57
C LYS A 58 21.35 -6.79 -3.61
N GLN A 59 20.52 -7.70 -3.11
CA GLN A 59 20.95 -8.82 -2.30
C GLN A 59 20.22 -10.07 -2.71
N THR A 60 20.78 -11.22 -2.38
CA THR A 60 20.19 -12.54 -2.59
C THR A 60 20.20 -13.29 -1.26
N HIS A 61 19.10 -13.96 -0.95
CA HIS A 61 19.08 -14.86 0.21
C HIS A 61 20.01 -16.06 -0.05
N PRO A 62 20.81 -16.54 0.93
CA PRO A 62 21.80 -17.61 0.72
C PRO A 62 21.28 -18.86 0.02
N ASN A 63 20.03 -19.27 0.24
CA ASN A 63 19.44 -20.43 -0.43
C ASN A 63 19.22 -20.23 -1.94
N TRP A 64 19.44 -19.05 -2.48
CA TRP A 64 19.29 -18.69 -3.90
C TRP A 64 20.58 -18.11 -4.50
N ASP A 65 21.71 -18.25 -3.85
CA ASP A 65 23.00 -17.69 -4.26
C ASP A 65 23.51 -18.23 -5.62
N THR A 66 23.04 -19.42 -6.01
CA THR A 66 23.33 -20.05 -7.33
C THR A 66 22.32 -19.70 -8.41
N THR A 67 21.40 -18.78 -8.15
CA THR A 67 20.31 -18.37 -9.05
C THR A 67 20.43 -16.92 -9.50
N GLU A 68 19.54 -16.47 -10.39
CA GLU A 68 19.38 -15.06 -10.75
C GLU A 68 18.38 -14.31 -9.84
N VAL A 69 17.97 -14.92 -8.74
CA VAL A 69 17.00 -14.32 -7.81
C VAL A 69 17.67 -13.28 -6.93
N TYR A 70 17.05 -12.12 -6.81
CA TYR A 70 17.49 -11.07 -5.90
C TYR A 70 16.31 -10.24 -5.39
N HIS A 71 16.49 -9.64 -4.25
CA HIS A 71 15.65 -8.59 -3.69
C HIS A 71 16.41 -7.28 -3.59
N LEU A 72 15.71 -6.18 -3.31
CA LEU A 72 16.37 -4.92 -2.99
C LEU A 72 16.20 -4.64 -1.51
N LEU A 73 17.29 -4.24 -0.88
CA LEU A 73 17.34 -3.84 0.52
C LEU A 73 17.79 -2.38 0.63
N HIS A 74 17.05 -1.58 1.37
CA HIS A 74 17.45 -0.24 1.79
C HIS A 74 17.47 -0.17 3.31
N LEU A 75 18.65 0.08 3.89
CA LEU A 75 18.77 0.38 5.30
C LEU A 75 18.52 1.88 5.53
N PRO A 76 17.75 2.26 6.56
CA PRO A 76 17.44 3.68 6.78
C PRO A 76 18.70 4.53 6.99
N ASN A 77 18.63 5.83 6.70
CA ASN A 77 19.78 6.73 6.85
C ASN A 77 20.34 6.75 8.27
N ASN A 78 19.51 6.49 9.27
CA ASN A 78 19.88 6.41 10.67
C ASN A 78 20.13 4.97 11.16
N TRP A 79 20.32 4.01 10.24
CA TRP A 79 20.63 2.64 10.59
C TRP A 79 21.96 2.51 11.34
N LYS A 80 21.96 1.67 12.38
CA LYS A 80 23.16 1.32 13.17
C LYS A 80 23.14 -0.17 13.47
N PRO A 81 24.28 -0.86 13.40
CA PRO A 81 24.40 -2.24 13.86
C PRO A 81 23.88 -2.43 15.29
N GLY A 82 23.13 -3.49 15.53
CA GLY A 82 22.58 -3.83 16.84
C GLY A 82 21.33 -3.04 17.27
N ALA A 83 20.89 -2.06 16.48
CA ALA A 83 19.61 -1.38 16.70
C ALA A 83 18.46 -2.14 16.03
N SER A 84 17.23 -1.97 16.55
CA SER A 84 16.02 -2.62 16.03
C SER A 84 15.19 -1.62 15.22
N TYR A 85 14.68 -2.05 14.07
CA TYR A 85 13.90 -1.24 13.13
C TYR A 85 12.65 -1.96 12.66
N PRO A 86 11.49 -1.32 12.59
CA PRO A 86 10.37 -1.86 11.84
C PRO A 86 10.74 -2.04 10.37
N VAL A 87 10.08 -3.00 9.71
CA VAL A 87 10.38 -3.37 8.32
C VAL A 87 9.17 -3.06 7.42
N ILE A 88 9.41 -2.47 6.26
CA ILE A 88 8.44 -2.34 5.20
C ILE A 88 8.83 -3.31 4.08
N VAL A 89 8.02 -4.33 3.86
CA VAL A 89 8.16 -5.24 2.73
C VAL A 89 7.25 -4.76 1.60
N GLU A 90 7.77 -4.70 0.37
CA GLU A 90 7.03 -4.20 -0.78
C GLU A 90 7.06 -5.16 -1.95
N TYR A 91 5.89 -5.37 -2.56
CA TYR A 91 5.74 -5.99 -3.87
C TYR A 91 5.42 -4.95 -4.94
N ALA A 92 6.17 -4.98 -6.05
CA ALA A 92 5.95 -4.11 -7.20
C ALA A 92 4.61 -4.38 -7.89
N GLY A 93 4.09 -3.40 -8.64
CA GLY A 93 3.04 -3.63 -9.63
C GLY A 93 3.57 -4.53 -10.75
N ASN A 94 2.70 -5.28 -11.46
CA ASN A 94 3.16 -6.06 -12.59
C ASN A 94 3.67 -5.17 -13.73
N GLY A 95 4.54 -5.72 -14.56
CA GLY A 95 5.11 -5.03 -15.70
C GLY A 95 5.29 -5.95 -16.92
N PRO A 96 5.70 -5.36 -18.06
CA PRO A 96 5.75 -3.91 -18.27
C PRO A 96 4.35 -3.30 -18.40
N TYR A 97 4.15 -2.15 -17.75
CA TYR A 97 2.90 -1.38 -17.82
C TYR A 97 3.21 0.08 -18.17
N LYS A 98 2.37 0.67 -19.00
CA LYS A 98 2.38 2.11 -19.32
C LYS A 98 0.97 2.53 -19.71
N ASN A 99 0.53 3.72 -19.28
CA ASN A 99 -0.75 4.32 -19.70
C ASN A 99 -0.55 5.68 -20.38
N HIS A 100 -1.64 6.28 -20.84
CA HIS A 100 -1.64 7.57 -21.53
C HIS A 100 -1.26 8.76 -20.61
N HIS A 101 -1.33 8.62 -19.30
CA HIS A 101 -0.83 9.61 -18.33
C HIS A 101 0.67 9.52 -18.10
N GLY A 102 1.35 8.55 -18.72
CA GLY A 102 2.78 8.32 -18.56
C GLY A 102 3.15 7.53 -17.30
N ASP A 103 2.17 6.93 -16.63
CA ASP A 103 2.42 6.03 -15.50
C ASP A 103 3.07 4.74 -15.99
N LYS A 104 4.02 4.23 -15.21
CA LYS A 104 4.81 3.05 -15.58
C LYS A 104 5.01 2.14 -14.39
N SER A 105 5.07 0.83 -14.65
CA SER A 105 5.56 -0.20 -13.73
C SER A 105 6.45 -1.18 -14.48
N SER A 106 7.59 -1.53 -13.90
CA SER A 106 8.50 -2.52 -14.47
C SER A 106 8.12 -3.96 -14.13
N GLY A 107 7.43 -4.16 -13.02
CA GLY A 107 7.18 -5.49 -12.46
C GLY A 107 8.33 -6.05 -11.60
N HIS A 108 9.47 -5.36 -11.58
CA HIS A 108 10.65 -5.75 -10.83
C HIS A 108 10.83 -4.90 -9.55
N PRO A 109 11.57 -5.39 -8.55
CA PRO A 109 11.82 -4.68 -7.29
C PRO A 109 12.39 -3.27 -7.50
N GLU A 110 13.14 -3.03 -8.57
CA GLU A 110 13.70 -1.72 -8.91
C GLU A 110 12.63 -0.63 -9.12
N GLY A 111 11.44 -1.04 -9.57
CA GLY A 111 10.31 -0.14 -9.82
C GLY A 111 9.58 0.31 -8.57
N SER A 112 9.80 -0.34 -7.44
CA SER A 112 9.14 -0.08 -6.16
C SER A 112 9.49 1.29 -5.57
N LYS A 113 8.50 1.98 -4.97
CA LYS A 113 8.67 3.32 -4.38
C LYS A 113 7.87 3.52 -3.10
N MET A 114 6.92 2.62 -2.80
CA MET A 114 6.01 2.82 -1.68
C MET A 114 6.77 2.86 -0.35
N GLY A 115 7.60 1.86 -0.07
CA GLY A 115 8.30 1.78 1.21
C GLY A 115 9.23 2.97 1.45
N TYR A 116 9.92 3.46 0.42
CA TYR A 116 10.70 4.68 0.55
C TYR A 116 9.82 5.92 0.75
N GLY A 117 8.72 6.01 0.01
CA GLY A 117 7.74 7.08 0.16
C GLY A 117 7.10 7.09 1.55
N LEU A 118 6.86 5.92 2.14
CA LEU A 118 6.29 5.77 3.48
C LEU A 118 7.31 6.09 4.59
N SER A 119 8.54 5.59 4.50
CA SER A 119 9.59 5.83 5.50
C SER A 119 10.26 7.20 5.39
N GLY A 120 10.29 7.77 4.17
CA GLY A 120 11.14 8.93 3.87
C GLY A 120 12.63 8.61 3.96
N GLY A 121 13.02 7.34 3.89
CA GLY A 121 14.39 6.85 3.97
C GLY A 121 14.93 6.75 5.40
N ASN A 122 14.08 6.87 6.43
CA ASN A 122 14.50 6.84 7.84
C ASN A 122 13.63 5.85 8.63
N ASP A 123 14.13 5.42 9.78
CA ASP A 123 13.45 4.67 10.83
C ASP A 123 12.89 3.27 10.42
N TYR A 124 12.90 2.90 9.15
CA TYR A 124 12.39 1.63 8.64
C TYR A 124 13.39 0.98 7.69
N ILE A 125 13.61 -0.31 7.84
CA ILE A 125 14.23 -1.13 6.80
C ILE A 125 13.20 -1.28 5.67
N TRP A 126 13.62 -1.10 4.41
CA TRP A 126 12.76 -1.30 3.24
C TRP A 126 13.28 -2.44 2.38
N LEU A 127 12.47 -3.49 2.26
CA LEU A 127 12.74 -4.71 1.53
C LEU A 127 11.77 -4.84 0.34
N CYS A 128 12.29 -4.79 -0.90
CA CYS A 128 11.49 -5.03 -2.08
C CYS A 128 11.67 -6.47 -2.55
N LEU A 129 10.65 -7.30 -2.34
CA LEU A 129 10.67 -8.70 -2.76
C LEU A 129 10.40 -8.87 -4.25
N PRO A 130 11.03 -9.85 -4.91
CA PRO A 130 10.71 -10.24 -6.28
C PRO A 130 9.48 -11.14 -6.36
N TYR A 131 8.94 -11.26 -7.58
CA TYR A 131 8.17 -12.41 -8.01
C TYR A 131 9.10 -13.40 -8.67
N LEU A 132 8.91 -14.70 -8.47
CA LEU A 132 9.79 -15.74 -8.98
C LEU A 132 9.17 -16.53 -10.12
N SER A 133 10.02 -17.01 -11.03
CA SER A 133 9.66 -17.95 -12.11
C SER A 133 9.18 -19.26 -11.55
N ASP A 134 8.47 -20.06 -12.38
CA ASP A 134 7.93 -21.38 -12.01
C ASP A 134 8.97 -22.37 -11.48
N ASN A 135 10.24 -22.19 -11.87
CA ASN A 135 11.35 -22.99 -11.37
C ASN A 135 12.14 -22.31 -10.23
N GLY A 136 11.71 -21.15 -9.77
CA GLY A 136 12.35 -20.41 -8.68
C GLY A 136 13.74 -19.86 -8.99
N GLN A 137 14.19 -19.82 -10.25
CA GLN A 137 15.58 -19.51 -10.61
C GLN A 137 15.84 -18.04 -10.96
N LYS A 138 14.80 -17.26 -11.20
CA LYS A 138 14.94 -15.83 -11.58
C LYS A 138 13.74 -14.98 -11.20
N ASN A 139 13.97 -13.69 -11.11
CA ASN A 139 12.90 -12.70 -10.95
C ASN A 139 12.04 -12.61 -12.22
N VAL A 140 10.73 -12.53 -12.02
CA VAL A 140 9.74 -12.27 -13.07
C VAL A 140 8.84 -11.10 -12.67
N THR A 141 7.94 -10.73 -13.57
CA THR A 141 7.08 -9.56 -13.36
C THR A 141 5.70 -9.89 -12.78
N ARG A 142 5.48 -11.13 -12.36
CA ARG A 142 4.19 -11.64 -11.85
C ARG A 142 4.43 -12.66 -10.74
N TRP A 143 3.67 -12.59 -9.66
CA TRP A 143 3.82 -13.49 -8.52
C TRP A 143 3.30 -14.92 -8.77
N TRP A 144 2.50 -15.15 -9.80
CA TRP A 144 2.04 -16.48 -10.20
C TRP A 144 2.95 -17.17 -11.22
N GLY A 145 4.21 -16.74 -11.35
CA GLY A 145 5.18 -17.33 -12.28
C GLY A 145 4.81 -17.18 -13.74
N ASN A 146 5.15 -18.19 -14.54
CA ASN A 146 4.82 -18.28 -15.95
C ASN A 146 3.52 -19.06 -16.17
N GLN A 147 2.83 -18.81 -17.29
CA GLN A 147 1.74 -19.67 -17.71
C GLN A 147 2.28 -21.00 -18.28
N PRO A 148 1.57 -22.12 -18.15
CA PRO A 148 0.19 -22.22 -17.62
C PRO A 148 0.06 -22.51 -16.13
N SER A 149 1.14 -22.73 -15.38
CA SER A 149 1.09 -23.23 -14.01
C SER A 149 0.40 -22.24 -13.06
N HIS A 150 0.66 -20.94 -13.23
CA HIS A 150 0.19 -19.90 -12.31
C HIS A 150 0.55 -20.18 -10.83
N ASP A 151 1.62 -20.92 -10.58
CA ASP A 151 2.02 -21.33 -9.24
C ASP A 151 2.80 -20.22 -8.52
N PRO A 152 2.33 -19.70 -7.37
CA PRO A 152 3.04 -18.70 -6.58
C PRO A 152 4.03 -19.31 -5.58
N SER A 153 4.19 -20.62 -5.49
CA SER A 153 4.90 -21.32 -4.41
C SER A 153 6.33 -20.82 -4.20
N HIS A 154 7.11 -20.63 -5.27
CA HIS A 154 8.47 -20.09 -5.16
C HIS A 154 8.51 -18.65 -4.67
N THR A 155 7.53 -17.81 -5.04
CA THR A 155 7.40 -16.44 -4.52
C THR A 155 7.08 -16.45 -3.02
N LEU A 156 6.20 -17.37 -2.58
CA LEU A 156 5.85 -17.56 -1.17
C LEU A 156 7.05 -18.06 -0.36
N ASP A 157 7.74 -19.07 -0.85
CA ASP A 157 8.91 -19.66 -0.16
C ASP A 157 10.03 -18.64 -0.01
N TYR A 158 10.28 -17.84 -1.05
CA TYR A 158 11.26 -16.76 -0.97
C TYR A 158 10.91 -15.74 0.11
N ALA A 159 9.65 -15.31 0.20
CA ALA A 159 9.20 -14.36 1.22
C ALA A 159 9.33 -14.92 2.64
N LYS A 160 8.88 -16.16 2.86
CA LYS A 160 8.94 -16.86 4.15
C LYS A 160 10.36 -17.00 4.70
N LYS A 161 11.35 -17.15 3.81
CA LYS A 161 12.76 -17.28 4.19
C LYS A 161 13.47 -15.92 4.27
N THR A 162 13.22 -15.04 3.30
CA THR A 162 13.97 -13.78 3.17
C THR A 162 13.56 -12.76 4.24
N VAL A 163 12.28 -12.66 4.59
CA VAL A 163 11.83 -11.65 5.57
C VAL A 163 12.45 -11.89 6.95
N PRO A 164 12.37 -13.10 7.55
CA PRO A 164 13.05 -13.37 8.81
C PRO A 164 14.57 -13.21 8.72
N TRP A 165 15.18 -13.66 7.63
CA TRP A 165 16.63 -13.52 7.42
C TRP A 165 17.07 -12.06 7.38
N VAL A 166 16.32 -11.17 6.73
CA VAL A 166 16.61 -9.72 6.73
C VAL A 166 16.44 -9.16 8.14
N CYS A 167 15.42 -9.56 8.88
CA CYS A 167 15.22 -9.13 10.26
C CYS A 167 16.42 -9.52 11.14
N GLU A 168 16.86 -10.77 11.07
CA GLU A 168 17.98 -11.30 11.85
C GLU A 168 19.31 -10.61 11.52
N ASN A 169 19.61 -10.43 10.23
CA ASN A 169 20.93 -9.94 9.80
C ASN A 169 21.07 -8.41 9.82
N PHE A 170 19.95 -7.65 9.77
CA PHE A 170 19.98 -6.18 9.68
C PHE A 170 19.22 -5.47 10.80
N GLY A 171 18.77 -6.21 11.82
CA GLY A 171 18.07 -5.64 12.97
C GLY A 171 16.62 -5.27 12.68
N GLY A 172 15.94 -6.05 11.83
CA GLY A 172 14.48 -5.90 11.63
C GLY A 172 13.70 -6.45 12.82
N ASP A 173 12.67 -5.73 13.25
CA ASP A 173 11.76 -6.17 14.30
C ASP A 173 10.67 -7.06 13.66
N THR A 174 10.70 -8.37 13.95
CA THR A 174 9.77 -9.35 13.39
C THR A 174 8.30 -9.10 13.78
N GLU A 175 8.05 -8.40 14.88
CA GLU A 175 6.70 -8.03 15.31
C GLU A 175 6.19 -6.76 14.61
N LYS A 176 7.06 -6.05 13.88
CA LYS A 176 6.76 -4.77 13.24
C LYS A 176 7.05 -4.78 11.74
N VAL A 177 6.62 -5.85 11.06
CA VAL A 177 6.77 -6.00 9.61
C VAL A 177 5.48 -5.62 8.91
N PHE A 178 5.53 -4.56 8.10
CA PHE A 178 4.44 -4.08 7.25
C PHE A 178 4.56 -4.67 5.86
N LEU A 179 3.44 -5.06 5.26
CA LEU A 179 3.39 -5.47 3.85
C LEU A 179 2.67 -4.41 3.01
N CYS A 180 3.31 -3.90 1.99
CA CYS A 180 2.72 -2.95 1.06
C CYS A 180 2.90 -3.39 -0.40
N GLY A 181 2.12 -2.79 -1.29
CA GLY A 181 2.25 -3.05 -2.71
C GLY A 181 1.34 -2.19 -3.56
N PHE A 182 1.80 -1.97 -4.78
CA PHE A 182 1.11 -1.18 -5.80
C PHE A 182 0.48 -2.06 -6.88
N SER A 183 -0.72 -1.72 -7.33
CA SER A 183 -1.39 -2.41 -8.45
C SER A 183 -1.49 -3.93 -8.21
N ARG A 184 -0.78 -4.75 -8.97
CA ARG A 184 -0.72 -6.19 -8.74
C ARG A 184 -0.04 -6.54 -7.40
N GLY A 185 0.89 -5.71 -6.94
CA GLY A 185 1.48 -5.80 -5.61
C GLY A 185 0.48 -5.52 -4.49
N SER A 186 -0.52 -4.66 -4.76
CA SER A 186 -1.64 -4.45 -3.84
C SER A 186 -2.49 -5.72 -3.66
N ILE A 187 -2.79 -6.42 -4.75
CA ILE A 187 -3.45 -7.73 -4.68
C ILE A 187 -2.55 -8.73 -3.93
N ALA A 188 -1.24 -8.70 -4.18
CA ALA A 188 -0.27 -9.56 -3.52
C ALA A 188 -0.24 -9.37 -1.98
N CYS A 189 -0.60 -8.18 -1.45
CA CYS A 189 -0.74 -7.99 0.00
C CYS A 189 -1.65 -9.05 0.64
N ASN A 190 -2.77 -9.38 0.00
CA ASN A 190 -3.66 -10.44 0.48
C ASN A 190 -3.36 -11.78 -0.20
N PHE A 191 -3.20 -11.82 -1.52
CA PHE A 191 -3.02 -13.06 -2.27
C PHE A 191 -1.74 -13.82 -1.84
N ILE A 192 -0.62 -13.12 -1.70
CA ILE A 192 0.64 -13.66 -1.19
C ILE A 192 0.69 -13.56 0.33
N GLY A 193 0.48 -12.37 0.87
CA GLY A 193 0.66 -12.10 2.30
C GLY A 193 -0.30 -12.86 3.22
N LEU A 194 -1.47 -13.26 2.73
CA LEU A 194 -2.47 -14.06 3.47
C LEU A 194 -2.70 -15.43 2.82
N HIS A 195 -1.76 -15.92 1.99
CA HIS A 195 -1.91 -17.14 1.23
C HIS A 195 -2.17 -18.37 2.11
N ASP A 196 -1.37 -18.52 3.14
CA ASP A 196 -1.47 -19.58 4.14
C ASP A 196 -1.17 -19.03 5.55
N ASP A 197 -1.32 -19.89 6.57
CA ASP A 197 -1.17 -19.49 7.97
C ASP A 197 0.29 -19.19 8.35
N GLU A 198 1.26 -19.70 7.62
CA GLU A 198 2.68 -19.47 7.89
C GLU A 198 3.08 -18.06 7.43
N ILE A 199 2.88 -17.76 6.15
CA ILE A 199 3.24 -16.43 5.62
C ILE A 199 2.39 -15.32 6.26
N ALA A 200 1.13 -15.63 6.59
CA ALA A 200 0.24 -14.66 7.23
C ALA A 200 0.77 -14.15 8.58
N LYS A 201 1.59 -14.91 9.29
CA LYS A 201 2.17 -14.53 10.58
C LYS A 201 3.29 -13.51 10.47
N LEU A 202 3.85 -13.31 9.28
CA LEU A 202 4.99 -12.38 9.09
C LEU A 202 4.60 -10.90 9.24
N TRP A 203 3.32 -10.56 9.10
CA TRP A 203 2.89 -9.18 8.94
C TRP A 203 2.12 -8.64 10.13
N CYS A 204 2.48 -7.45 10.61
CA CYS A 204 1.68 -6.75 11.62
C CYS A 204 0.56 -5.91 11.00
N ALA A 205 0.74 -5.41 9.77
CA ALA A 205 -0.24 -4.56 9.09
C ALA A 205 0.01 -4.52 7.56
N PHE A 206 -1.00 -4.00 6.80
CA PHE A 206 -0.96 -4.01 5.34
C PHE A 206 -1.29 -2.63 4.76
N LEU A 207 -0.62 -2.27 3.65
CA LEU A 207 -0.85 -1.01 2.93
C LEU A 207 -1.03 -1.27 1.42
N PRO A 208 -2.17 -1.86 1.00
CA PRO A 208 -2.47 -2.08 -0.41
C PRO A 208 -2.83 -0.77 -1.12
N TYR A 209 -2.26 -0.54 -2.32
CA TYR A 209 -2.55 0.63 -3.15
C TYR A 209 -3.02 0.24 -4.55
N SER A 210 -4.13 0.79 -4.97
CA SER A 210 -4.79 0.78 -6.28
C SER A 210 -5.75 -0.38 -6.53
N HIS A 211 -5.37 -1.62 -6.33
CA HIS A 211 -6.27 -2.77 -6.46
C HIS A 211 -6.48 -3.44 -5.10
N TYR A 212 -7.48 -4.34 -5.04
CA TYR A 212 -7.71 -5.16 -3.86
C TYR A 212 -8.11 -6.57 -4.27
N ASP A 213 -7.58 -7.57 -3.56
CA ASP A 213 -7.85 -8.98 -3.83
C ASP A 213 -9.33 -9.30 -3.63
N GLY A 214 -9.94 -9.98 -4.61
CA GLY A 214 -11.35 -10.36 -4.58
C GLY A 214 -12.34 -9.33 -5.17
N VAL A 215 -11.97 -8.04 -5.29
CA VAL A 215 -12.86 -7.01 -5.88
C VAL A 215 -13.11 -7.27 -7.35
N LYS A 216 -12.12 -7.77 -8.06
CA LYS A 216 -12.25 -8.15 -9.48
C LYS A 216 -11.69 -9.54 -9.70
N ARG A 217 -12.46 -10.37 -10.41
CA ARG A 217 -11.96 -11.65 -10.91
C ARG A 217 -11.02 -11.44 -12.08
N TRP A 218 -9.87 -12.10 -12.03
CA TRP A 218 -8.83 -12.10 -13.04
C TRP A 218 -8.70 -13.48 -13.68
N SER A 219 -7.81 -13.63 -14.68
CA SER A 219 -7.63 -14.89 -15.41
C SER A 219 -6.76 -15.93 -14.69
N TYR A 220 -6.15 -15.63 -13.56
CA TYR A 220 -5.35 -16.56 -12.79
C TYR A 220 -6.19 -17.31 -11.73
N PRO A 221 -5.82 -18.52 -11.35
CA PRO A 221 -6.52 -19.32 -10.34
C PRO A 221 -6.58 -18.62 -8.99
N GLY A 222 -7.69 -18.81 -8.26
CA GLY A 222 -7.88 -18.21 -6.94
C GLY A 222 -8.13 -16.69 -6.94
N SER A 223 -8.37 -16.09 -8.10
CA SER A 223 -8.72 -14.66 -8.23
C SER A 223 -10.19 -14.35 -7.97
N ASP A 224 -11.00 -15.36 -7.71
CA ASP A 224 -12.41 -15.21 -7.39
C ASP A 224 -12.63 -14.71 -5.95
N SER A 225 -13.83 -14.16 -5.71
CA SER A 225 -14.19 -13.56 -4.42
C SER A 225 -14.15 -14.57 -3.26
N GLN A 226 -14.57 -15.82 -3.47
CA GLN A 226 -14.59 -16.84 -2.42
C GLN A 226 -13.18 -17.20 -1.95
N SER A 227 -12.25 -17.36 -2.90
CA SER A 227 -10.83 -17.59 -2.61
C SER A 227 -10.22 -16.40 -1.86
N ALA A 228 -10.56 -15.17 -2.25
CA ALA A 228 -10.09 -13.95 -1.58
C ALA A 228 -10.64 -13.81 -0.16
N ILE A 229 -11.91 -14.16 0.08
CA ILE A 229 -12.53 -14.22 1.41
C ILE A 229 -11.79 -15.22 2.30
N SER A 230 -11.46 -16.40 1.76
CA SER A 230 -10.71 -17.43 2.50
C SER A 230 -9.33 -16.93 2.93
N ARG A 231 -8.65 -16.14 2.09
CA ARG A 231 -7.40 -15.47 2.47
C ARG A 231 -7.62 -14.37 3.50
N LEU A 232 -8.61 -13.50 3.28
CA LEU A 232 -8.90 -12.36 4.14
C LEU A 232 -9.25 -12.79 5.57
N ASN A 233 -9.85 -13.96 5.79
CA ASN A 233 -10.09 -14.53 7.11
C ASN A 233 -8.79 -14.74 7.92
N ARG A 234 -7.63 -14.88 7.27
CA ARG A 234 -6.32 -14.95 7.95
C ARG A 234 -5.80 -13.59 8.40
N LEU A 235 -6.51 -12.50 8.07
CA LEU A 235 -6.16 -11.17 8.59
C LEU A 235 -6.22 -11.13 10.12
N LYS A 236 -7.18 -11.81 10.73
CA LYS A 236 -7.32 -11.94 12.20
C LYS A 236 -7.27 -10.58 12.92
N GLY A 237 -7.99 -9.59 12.41
CA GLY A 237 -8.08 -8.25 12.99
C GLY A 237 -6.88 -7.33 12.77
N ARG A 238 -5.82 -7.78 12.09
CA ARG A 238 -4.68 -6.91 11.78
C ARG A 238 -5.10 -5.76 10.86
N PRO A 239 -4.58 -4.55 11.09
CA PRO A 239 -5.05 -3.37 10.39
C PRO A 239 -4.60 -3.31 8.94
N GLN A 240 -5.46 -2.75 8.08
CA GLN A 240 -5.14 -2.44 6.69
C GLN A 240 -5.43 -0.97 6.38
N PHE A 241 -4.47 -0.28 5.76
CA PHE A 241 -4.65 1.06 5.20
C PHE A 241 -4.73 0.97 3.67
N ILE A 242 -5.94 0.96 3.16
CA ILE A 242 -6.26 0.73 1.75
C ILE A 242 -6.35 2.06 1.02
N THR A 243 -5.53 2.22 -0.02
CA THR A 243 -5.53 3.44 -0.85
C THR A 243 -5.83 3.12 -2.31
N HIS A 244 -6.39 4.09 -3.03
CA HIS A 244 -6.66 3.98 -4.46
C HIS A 244 -6.61 5.37 -5.12
N GLU A 245 -6.27 5.42 -6.40
CA GLU A 245 -6.50 6.60 -7.21
C GLU A 245 -8.00 6.83 -7.41
N ASN A 246 -8.40 8.07 -7.50
CA ASN A 246 -9.80 8.46 -7.67
C ASN A 246 -10.74 7.77 -6.66
N ASN A 247 -11.94 7.45 -7.07
CA ASN A 247 -12.98 6.80 -6.26
C ASN A 247 -12.88 5.27 -6.21
N GLY A 248 -11.82 4.68 -6.76
CA GLY A 248 -11.66 3.21 -6.78
C GLY A 248 -11.60 2.56 -5.40
N VAL A 249 -11.28 3.32 -4.37
CA VAL A 249 -11.28 2.87 -2.97
C VAL A 249 -12.67 2.42 -2.50
N GLU A 250 -13.74 3.00 -3.04
CA GLU A 250 -15.12 2.63 -2.67
C GLU A 250 -15.47 1.20 -3.12
N ASN A 251 -14.93 0.74 -4.25
CA ASN A 251 -15.10 -0.65 -4.68
C ASN A 251 -14.52 -1.62 -3.65
N SER A 252 -13.35 -1.31 -3.11
CA SER A 252 -12.72 -2.14 -2.05
C SER A 252 -13.52 -2.09 -0.75
N ARG A 253 -13.99 -0.90 -0.35
CA ARG A 253 -14.84 -0.71 0.84
C ARG A 253 -16.13 -1.52 0.75
N ASN A 254 -16.83 -1.41 -0.37
CA ASN A 254 -18.12 -2.10 -0.60
C ASN A 254 -17.92 -3.62 -0.60
N TRP A 255 -16.90 -4.10 -1.32
CA TRP A 255 -16.60 -5.53 -1.35
C TRP A 255 -16.26 -6.08 0.04
N ILE A 256 -15.39 -5.42 0.84
CA ILE A 256 -15.08 -5.84 2.19
C ILE A 256 -16.35 -5.87 3.06
N LYS A 257 -17.19 -4.83 2.98
CA LYS A 257 -18.47 -4.78 3.70
C LYS A 257 -19.38 -5.97 3.33
N GLU A 258 -19.46 -6.33 2.05
CA GLU A 258 -20.27 -7.47 1.55
C GLU A 258 -19.73 -8.82 2.06
N THR A 259 -18.44 -8.95 2.36
CA THR A 259 -17.89 -10.19 2.93
C THR A 259 -18.32 -10.46 4.36
N GLY A 260 -18.77 -9.44 5.09
CA GLY A 260 -19.07 -9.51 6.53
C GLY A 260 -17.84 -9.68 7.43
N ILE A 261 -16.63 -9.63 6.89
CA ILE A 261 -15.39 -9.74 7.67
C ILE A 261 -15.15 -8.43 8.41
N GLU A 262 -15.13 -8.49 9.72
CA GLU A 262 -14.78 -7.37 10.58
C GLU A 262 -13.27 -7.20 10.70
N GLY A 263 -12.79 -5.96 10.77
CA GLY A 263 -11.38 -5.63 10.90
C GLY A 263 -11.11 -4.13 10.97
N ASP A 264 -9.89 -3.76 11.29
CA ASP A 264 -9.43 -2.36 11.29
C ASP A 264 -9.04 -1.94 9.87
N PHE A 265 -10.03 -1.49 9.09
CA PHE A 265 -9.86 -1.06 7.71
C PHE A 265 -9.96 0.46 7.59
N THR A 266 -8.89 1.08 7.13
CA THR A 266 -8.85 2.51 6.76
C THR A 266 -8.85 2.64 5.23
N PHE A 267 -9.73 3.47 4.67
CA PHE A 267 -9.88 3.68 3.22
C PHE A 267 -9.63 5.13 2.85
N ARG A 268 -8.73 5.38 1.90
CA ARG A 268 -8.42 6.74 1.42
C ARG A 268 -8.18 6.77 -0.09
N ALA A 269 -8.79 7.74 -0.77
CA ALA A 269 -8.35 8.14 -2.10
C ALA A 269 -7.01 8.88 -1.99
N THR A 270 -6.06 8.62 -2.89
CA THR A 270 -4.74 9.26 -2.88
C THR A 270 -4.80 10.77 -3.12
N GLY A 271 -5.88 11.26 -3.73
CA GLY A 271 -6.03 12.63 -4.19
C GLY A 271 -5.40 12.88 -5.57
N PHE A 272 -4.92 11.83 -6.25
CA PHE A 272 -4.35 11.88 -7.59
C PHE A 272 -5.06 10.93 -8.55
N ARG A 273 -5.07 11.25 -9.85
CA ARG A 273 -5.66 10.40 -10.90
C ARG A 273 -4.73 9.28 -11.38
N ASN A 274 -3.46 9.32 -11.01
CA ASN A 274 -2.42 8.47 -11.58
C ASN A 274 -2.41 7.07 -10.95
N HIS A 275 -2.37 6.06 -11.79
CA HIS A 275 -2.05 4.68 -11.43
C HIS A 275 -0.52 4.53 -11.29
N ASN A 276 0.04 5.08 -10.21
CA ASN A 276 1.50 5.22 -10.05
C ASN A 276 1.89 5.41 -8.59
N ASP A 277 2.70 4.52 -8.04
CA ASP A 277 3.20 4.57 -6.67
C ASP A 277 4.11 5.78 -6.36
N ALA A 278 4.60 6.49 -7.39
CA ALA A 278 5.39 7.70 -7.24
C ALA A 278 4.65 8.87 -6.60
N TRP A 279 3.33 8.78 -6.37
CA TRP A 279 2.60 9.77 -5.57
C TRP A 279 3.13 9.83 -4.14
N LEU A 280 3.63 8.71 -3.59
CA LEU A 280 4.24 8.64 -2.26
C LEU A 280 5.60 9.35 -2.16
N LEU A 281 6.21 9.73 -3.28
CA LEU A 281 7.41 10.58 -3.29
C LEU A 281 7.06 12.08 -3.23
N ARG A 282 5.78 12.43 -3.09
CA ARG A 282 5.26 13.81 -3.05
C ARG A 282 4.54 14.08 -1.74
N PRO A 283 4.60 15.30 -1.23
CA PRO A 283 3.82 15.67 -0.06
C PRO A 283 2.32 15.56 -0.37
N SER A 284 1.58 14.86 0.48
CA SER A 284 0.13 14.78 0.43
C SER A 284 -0.47 14.51 1.82
N PRO A 285 -1.73 14.93 2.08
CA PRO A 285 -2.40 14.61 3.33
C PRO A 285 -2.45 13.12 3.61
N VAL A 286 -2.74 12.30 2.57
CA VAL A 286 -2.85 10.84 2.71
C VAL A 286 -1.50 10.21 3.05
N ARG A 287 -0.39 10.63 2.40
CA ARG A 287 0.94 10.14 2.79
C ARG A 287 1.27 10.49 4.25
N LYS A 288 0.93 11.71 4.70
CA LYS A 288 1.12 12.12 6.10
C LYS A 288 0.30 11.25 7.05
N GLU A 289 -0.95 10.96 6.70
CA GLU A 289 -1.84 10.10 7.49
C GLU A 289 -1.30 8.65 7.56
N MET A 290 -0.88 8.07 6.44
CA MET A 290 -0.27 6.72 6.40
C MET A 290 0.95 6.60 7.30
N ARG A 291 1.85 7.58 7.26
CA ARG A 291 3.03 7.64 8.14
C ARG A 291 2.65 7.73 9.62
N ALA A 292 1.67 8.54 9.96
CA ALA A 292 1.17 8.66 11.33
C ALA A 292 0.52 7.35 11.81
N TRP A 293 -0.25 6.70 10.92
CA TRP A 293 -0.88 5.41 11.18
C TRP A 293 0.17 4.30 11.41
N MET A 294 1.20 4.20 10.58
CA MET A 294 2.31 3.25 10.79
C MET A 294 3.03 3.50 12.12
N LYS A 295 3.31 4.77 12.44
CA LYS A 295 3.91 5.15 13.74
C LYS A 295 3.05 4.74 14.94
N LYS A 296 1.73 4.82 14.83
CA LYS A 296 0.82 4.36 15.89
C LYS A 296 0.96 2.85 16.09
N ILE A 297 0.94 2.06 15.04
CA ILE A 297 1.08 0.60 15.11
C ILE A 297 2.41 0.20 15.74
N THR A 298 3.53 0.80 15.31
CA THR A 298 4.86 0.46 15.86
C THR A 298 5.01 0.79 17.35
N LYS A 299 4.16 1.65 17.92
CA LYS A 299 4.17 1.99 19.35
C LYS A 299 3.26 1.08 20.20
N THR A 300 2.22 0.49 19.61
CA THR A 300 1.26 -0.37 20.33
C THR A 300 1.70 -1.82 20.42
N THR A 301 2.72 -2.23 19.68
CA THR A 301 3.30 -3.59 19.68
C THR A 301 4.46 -3.70 20.69
N ASN A 302 4.36 -3.07 21.85
CA ASN A 302 5.33 -3.20 22.95
C ASN A 302 4.70 -3.94 24.11
#